data_8c98f5418b1720652505e1ee034d39a4
#
_entry.id   8c98f5418b1720652505e1ee034d39a4
#
_cell.length_a   1.000
_cell.length_b   1.000
_cell.length_c   1.000
_cell.angle_alpha   90.00
_cell.angle_beta   90.00
_cell.angle_gamma   90.00
#
_symmetry.space_group_name_H-M   'P 1'
#
loop_
_entity.id
_entity.type
_entity.pdbx_description
1 polymer ?
#
loop_
_entity_poly.entity_id
_entity_poly.type
_entity_poly.pdbx_seq_one_letter_code
_entity_poly.pdbx_strand_id
1 'polypeptide(L)'
;DDFLFLTETKAFKLPTPAMTALQYVVGVADVLLVSSVLYLLLPDSVQLAYLPFLAVYLASVLVGIVSHVPAGLGVIESVMLVLLPDVPPEQLLASVLMYRVIFEIIPLLFAVALWGSFETFALDGARLRLMRPRIRRDQEQEPRG
;
A
#
# COMPACT_ATOMS: atom_id res chain seq x y z
N ASP A 1 38.62 -25.21 -18.20
CA ASP A 1 37.97 -25.20 -16.85
C ASP A 1 37.68 -23.78 -16.41
N ASP A 2 36.82 -23.10 -17.19
CA ASP A 2 36.47 -21.69 -16.94
C ASP A 2 35.14 -21.63 -16.25
N PHE A 3 35.17 -21.66 -14.90
CA PHE A 3 34.05 -21.22 -14.07
C PHE A 3 34.00 -19.68 -14.07
N LEU A 4 33.48 -19.11 -15.14
CA LEU A 4 33.09 -17.70 -15.19
C LEU A 4 31.85 -17.50 -14.33
N PHE A 5 32.05 -17.22 -13.05
CA PHE A 5 31.04 -16.60 -12.22
C PHE A 5 30.80 -15.19 -12.74
N LEU A 6 29.80 -15.04 -13.59
CA LEU A 6 29.25 -13.75 -13.93
C LEU A 6 28.53 -13.19 -12.71
N THR A 7 29.29 -12.57 -11.85
CA THR A 7 28.74 -11.68 -10.81
C THR A 7 28.25 -10.43 -11.54
N GLU A 8 26.99 -10.44 -11.97
CA GLU A 8 26.30 -9.20 -12.27
C GLU A 8 26.27 -8.37 -10.98
N THR A 9 27.27 -7.55 -10.79
CA THR A 9 27.25 -6.44 -9.84
C THR A 9 26.19 -5.47 -10.32
N LYS A 10 24.91 -5.70 -9.96
CA LYS A 10 23.90 -4.66 -9.97
C LYS A 10 24.45 -3.57 -9.08
N ALA A 11 25.03 -2.55 -9.66
CA ALA A 11 25.45 -1.35 -8.95
C ALA A 11 24.20 -0.77 -8.28
N PHE A 12 24.04 -0.99 -6.99
CA PHE A 12 23.03 -0.35 -6.16
C PHE A 12 23.33 1.14 -6.20
N LYS A 13 22.60 1.88 -7.03
CA LYS A 13 22.65 3.34 -6.98
C LYS A 13 22.05 3.77 -5.65
N LEU A 14 22.92 4.15 -4.73
CA LEU A 14 22.51 4.78 -3.49
C LEU A 14 21.74 6.07 -3.82
N PRO A 15 20.59 6.30 -3.18
CA PRO A 15 19.83 7.53 -3.38
C PRO A 15 20.67 8.74 -2.97
N THR A 16 20.48 9.86 -3.64
CA THR A 16 21.15 11.11 -3.27
C THR A 16 20.71 11.55 -1.88
N PRO A 17 21.55 12.25 -1.10
CA PRO A 17 21.20 12.74 0.24
C PRO A 17 19.89 13.54 0.27
N ALA A 18 19.64 14.32 -0.76
CA ALA A 18 18.39 15.09 -0.90
C ALA A 18 17.17 14.16 -1.06
N MET A 19 17.29 13.09 -1.83
CA MET A 19 16.22 12.11 -2.01
C MET A 19 15.93 11.33 -0.73
N THR A 20 16.98 10.97 0.01
CA THR A 20 16.87 10.32 1.32
C THR A 20 16.18 11.23 2.34
N ALA A 21 16.55 12.51 2.39
CA ALA A 21 15.92 13.49 3.26
C ALA A 21 14.42 13.67 2.93
N LEU A 22 14.08 13.76 1.64
CA LEU A 22 12.69 13.85 1.20
C LEU A 22 11.88 12.62 1.61
N GLN A 23 12.42 11.42 1.42
CA GLN A 23 11.77 10.16 1.82
C GLN A 23 11.53 10.13 3.33
N TYR A 24 12.51 10.59 4.13
CA TYR A 24 12.35 10.66 5.58
C TYR A 24 11.25 11.63 5.99
N VAL A 25 11.23 12.84 5.42
CA VAL A 25 10.18 13.84 5.70
C VAL A 25 8.79 13.33 5.33
N VAL A 26 8.66 12.71 4.15
CA VAL A 26 7.39 12.12 3.72
C VAL A 26 6.95 11.00 4.65
N GLY A 27 7.87 10.10 5.04
CA GLY A 27 7.55 9.01 5.96
C GLY A 27 7.12 9.50 7.35
N VAL A 28 7.78 10.52 7.90
CA VAL A 28 7.39 11.13 9.18
C VAL A 28 6.02 11.81 9.05
N ALA A 29 5.78 12.55 7.98
CA ALA A 29 4.50 13.19 7.73
C ALA A 29 3.36 12.16 7.60
N ASP A 30 3.59 11.06 6.90
CA ASP A 30 2.65 9.96 6.76
C ASP A 30 2.26 9.36 8.12
N VAL A 31 3.24 9.00 8.94
CA VAL A 31 3.02 8.46 10.29
C VAL A 31 2.24 9.43 11.17
N LEU A 32 2.56 10.72 11.12
CA LEU A 32 1.86 11.75 11.91
C LEU A 32 0.41 11.93 11.43
N LEU A 33 0.18 11.94 10.12
CA LEU A 33 -1.17 12.04 9.56
C LEU A 33 -2.02 10.84 9.97
N VAL A 34 -1.49 9.64 9.76
CA VAL A 34 -2.18 8.39 10.08
C VAL A 34 -2.51 8.30 11.56
N SER A 35 -1.55 8.56 12.44
CA SER A 35 -1.78 8.54 13.89
C SER A 35 -2.76 9.63 14.35
N SER A 36 -2.74 10.81 13.69
CA SER A 36 -3.68 11.88 13.99
C SER A 36 -5.13 11.50 13.64
N VAL A 37 -5.33 10.88 12.49
CA VAL A 37 -6.68 10.41 12.10
C VAL A 37 -7.18 9.35 13.07
N LEU A 38 -6.33 8.39 13.44
CA LEU A 38 -6.72 7.37 14.42
C LEU A 38 -7.02 8.00 15.79
N TYR A 39 -6.25 8.99 16.22
CA TYR A 39 -6.48 9.74 17.44
C TYR A 39 -7.84 10.47 17.43
N LEU A 40 -8.20 11.08 16.29
CA LEU A 40 -9.49 11.77 16.11
C LEU A 40 -10.69 10.81 16.06
N LEU A 41 -10.45 9.54 15.75
CA LEU A 41 -11.48 8.51 15.76
C LEU A 41 -11.70 7.92 17.17
N LEU A 42 -10.82 8.21 18.14
CA LEU A 42 -11.07 7.83 19.52
C LEU A 42 -12.24 8.64 20.09
N PRO A 43 -13.05 8.04 20.98
CA PRO A 43 -14.16 8.74 21.63
C PRO A 43 -13.67 9.91 22.50
N ASP A 44 -14.44 10.98 22.57
CA ASP A 44 -14.16 12.17 23.39
C ASP A 44 -14.04 11.84 24.90
N SER A 45 -14.56 10.70 25.34
CA SER A 45 -14.44 10.22 26.71
C SER A 45 -13.00 9.83 27.10
N VAL A 46 -12.13 9.61 26.11
CA VAL A 46 -10.74 9.22 26.33
C VAL A 46 -9.88 10.45 26.53
N GLN A 47 -9.57 10.76 27.79
CA GLN A 47 -8.68 11.87 28.14
C GLN A 47 -7.21 11.49 27.98
N LEU A 48 -6.79 11.20 26.77
CA LEU A 48 -5.41 10.85 26.44
C LEU A 48 -4.78 11.96 25.61
N ALA A 49 -3.63 12.47 26.02
CA ALA A 49 -2.90 13.44 25.22
C ALA A 49 -2.31 12.78 23.95
N TYR A 50 -2.17 13.55 22.86
CA TYR A 50 -1.71 13.03 21.57
C TYR A 50 -0.31 12.38 21.63
N LEU A 51 0.64 12.95 22.38
CA LEU A 51 2.00 12.41 22.45
C LEU A 51 2.09 11.01 23.08
N PRO A 52 1.46 10.72 24.23
CA PRO A 52 1.37 9.36 24.74
C PRO A 52 0.68 8.40 23.78
N PHE A 53 -0.40 8.84 23.13
CA PHE A 53 -1.08 8.05 22.13
C PHE A 53 -0.16 7.72 20.94
N LEU A 54 0.58 8.70 20.42
CA LEU A 54 1.55 8.51 19.35
C LEU A 54 2.63 7.48 19.72
N ALA A 55 3.12 7.52 20.96
CA ALA A 55 4.08 6.53 21.46
C ALA A 55 3.50 5.11 21.47
N VAL A 56 2.26 4.93 21.91
CA VAL A 56 1.55 3.65 21.88
C VAL A 56 1.32 3.18 20.45
N TYR A 57 0.89 4.07 19.56
CA TYR A 57 0.71 3.78 18.15
C TYR A 57 2.02 3.29 17.49
N LEU A 58 3.13 4.03 17.69
CA LEU A 58 4.44 3.65 17.16
C LEU A 58 4.92 2.30 17.72
N ALA A 59 4.74 2.06 19.01
CA ALA A 59 5.08 0.77 19.62
C ALA A 59 4.26 -0.36 18.98
N SER A 60 2.96 -0.16 18.76
CA SER A 60 2.07 -1.14 18.14
C SER A 60 2.48 -1.46 16.70
N VAL A 61 2.84 -0.43 15.92
CA VAL A 61 3.33 -0.57 14.54
C VAL A 61 4.67 -1.34 14.52
N LEU A 62 5.60 -1.01 15.42
CA LEU A 62 6.89 -1.72 15.52
C LEU A 62 6.69 -3.20 15.83
N VAL A 63 5.83 -3.54 16.80
CA VAL A 63 5.51 -4.93 17.12
C VAL A 63 4.83 -5.61 15.92
N GLY A 64 3.94 -4.90 15.22
CA GLY A 64 3.31 -5.38 14.00
C GLY A 64 4.32 -5.75 12.91
N ILE A 65 5.33 -4.91 12.68
CA ILE A 65 6.41 -5.17 11.71
C ILE A 65 7.24 -6.38 12.13
N VAL A 66 7.65 -6.44 13.39
CA VAL A 66 8.48 -7.55 13.92
C VAL A 66 7.75 -8.88 13.91
N SER A 67 6.43 -8.88 14.09
CA SER A 67 5.60 -10.08 14.08
C SER A 67 5.49 -10.73 12.69
N HIS A 68 5.88 -10.03 11.61
CA HIS A 68 5.74 -10.48 10.22
C HIS A 68 4.29 -10.82 9.82
N VAL A 69 3.31 -10.39 10.59
CA VAL A 69 1.89 -10.57 10.24
C VAL A 69 1.51 -9.56 9.16
N PRO A 70 0.91 -9.99 8.04
CA PRO A 70 0.49 -9.08 6.97
C PRO A 70 -0.36 -7.94 7.51
N ALA A 71 0.00 -6.70 7.22
CA ALA A 71 -0.66 -5.47 7.70
C ALA A 71 -0.76 -5.36 9.24
N GLY A 72 -0.01 -6.19 9.99
CA GLY A 72 -0.08 -6.24 11.47
C GLY A 72 -1.47 -6.60 12.01
N LEU A 73 -2.27 -7.36 11.22
CA LEU A 73 -3.64 -7.72 11.57
C LEU A 73 -3.72 -8.44 12.93
N GLY A 74 -4.51 -7.90 13.85
CA GLY A 74 -4.65 -8.42 15.20
C GLY A 74 -3.53 -8.03 16.15
N VAL A 75 -2.31 -7.79 15.67
CA VAL A 75 -1.15 -7.45 16.49
C VAL A 75 -1.23 -6.01 16.97
N ILE A 76 -1.47 -5.07 16.07
CA ILE A 76 -1.58 -3.65 16.40
C ILE A 76 -2.71 -3.43 17.38
N GLU A 77 -3.88 -4.03 17.14
CA GLU A 77 -5.04 -3.98 18.00
C GLU A 77 -4.73 -4.53 19.40
N SER A 78 -4.11 -5.70 19.46
CA SER A 78 -3.76 -6.35 20.74
C SER A 78 -2.78 -5.52 21.55
N VAL A 79 -1.75 -4.96 20.91
CA VAL A 79 -0.77 -4.11 21.60
C VAL A 79 -1.41 -2.82 22.10
N MET A 80 -2.27 -2.19 21.28
CA MET A 80 -3.00 -0.99 21.70
C MET A 80 -3.94 -1.27 22.87
N LEU A 81 -4.66 -2.40 22.88
CA LEU A 81 -5.53 -2.81 23.98
C LEU A 81 -4.74 -3.00 25.28
N VAL A 82 -3.55 -3.57 25.18
CA VAL A 82 -2.70 -3.79 26.38
C VAL A 82 -2.11 -2.48 26.90
N LEU A 83 -1.73 -1.56 26.00
CA LEU A 83 -1.07 -0.30 26.38
C LEU A 83 -2.06 0.83 26.70
N LEU A 84 -3.34 0.69 26.35
CA LEU A 84 -4.41 1.63 26.61
C LEU A 84 -5.53 0.98 27.45
N PRO A 85 -5.26 0.53 28.68
CA PRO A 85 -6.24 -0.19 29.48
C PRO A 85 -7.44 0.67 29.91
N ASP A 86 -7.29 2.00 29.91
CA ASP A 86 -8.33 2.95 30.28
C ASP A 86 -9.35 3.22 29.15
N VAL A 87 -9.04 2.74 27.93
CA VAL A 87 -9.95 2.88 26.79
C VAL A 87 -10.83 1.63 26.67
N PRO A 88 -12.16 1.77 26.59
CA PRO A 88 -13.04 0.62 26.40
C PRO A 88 -12.65 -0.17 25.12
N PRO A 89 -12.44 -1.50 25.24
CA PRO A 89 -11.94 -2.33 24.13
C PRO A 89 -12.79 -2.24 22.86
N GLU A 90 -14.11 -2.19 23.00
CA GLU A 90 -15.04 -2.10 21.87
C GLU A 90 -14.89 -0.77 21.11
N GLN A 91 -14.63 0.32 21.81
CA GLN A 91 -14.44 1.64 21.20
C GLN A 91 -13.08 1.74 20.51
N LEU A 92 -12.04 1.24 21.15
CA LEU A 92 -10.70 1.20 20.56
C LEU A 92 -10.68 0.35 19.26
N LEU A 93 -11.27 -0.85 19.32
CA LEU A 93 -11.37 -1.74 18.16
C LEU A 93 -12.21 -1.11 17.04
N ALA A 94 -13.32 -0.47 17.36
CA ALA A 94 -14.13 0.24 16.37
C ALA A 94 -13.34 1.34 15.65
N SER A 95 -12.57 2.14 16.42
CA SER A 95 -11.72 3.22 15.88
C SER A 95 -10.63 2.66 14.95
N VAL A 96 -9.94 1.59 15.38
CA VAL A 96 -8.88 0.95 14.56
C VAL A 96 -9.46 0.30 13.32
N LEU A 97 -10.61 -0.36 13.41
CA LEU A 97 -11.27 -0.95 12.25
C LEU A 97 -11.72 0.12 11.25
N MET A 98 -12.31 1.22 11.74
CA MET A 98 -12.69 2.34 10.87
C MET A 98 -11.50 2.96 10.15
N TYR A 99 -10.40 3.16 10.88
CA TYR A 99 -9.13 3.59 10.31
C TYR A 99 -8.66 2.65 9.18
N ARG A 100 -8.66 1.33 9.39
CA ARG A 100 -8.25 0.35 8.37
C ARG A 100 -9.15 0.37 7.14
N VAL A 101 -10.45 0.54 7.32
CA VAL A 101 -11.37 0.68 6.18
C VAL A 101 -10.98 1.88 5.33
N ILE A 102 -10.69 3.02 5.95
CA ILE A 102 -10.38 4.27 5.25
C ILE A 102 -9.00 4.20 4.57
N PHE A 103 -7.97 3.74 5.27
CA PHE A 103 -6.58 3.83 4.81
C PHE A 103 -6.05 2.58 4.11
N GLU A 104 -6.62 1.41 4.36
CA GLU A 104 -6.15 0.15 3.76
C GLU A 104 -7.15 -0.38 2.73
N ILE A 105 -8.44 -0.51 3.10
CA ILE A 105 -9.43 -1.19 2.25
C ILE A 105 -9.86 -0.32 1.08
N ILE A 106 -10.18 0.96 1.30
CA ILE A 106 -10.63 1.86 0.22
C ILE A 106 -9.55 2.04 -0.85
N PRO A 107 -8.27 2.36 -0.54
CA PRO A 107 -7.22 2.46 -1.55
C PRO A 107 -6.96 1.14 -2.26
N LEU A 108 -7.03 0.01 -1.55
CA LEU A 108 -6.87 -1.33 -2.15
C LEU A 108 -7.98 -1.61 -3.18
N LEU A 109 -9.24 -1.35 -2.84
CA LEU A 109 -10.36 -1.51 -3.77
C LEU A 109 -10.20 -0.62 -5.01
N PHE A 110 -9.72 0.63 -4.80
CA PHE A 110 -9.45 1.54 -5.90
C PHE A 110 -8.33 1.03 -6.81
N ALA A 111 -7.25 0.53 -6.23
CA ALA A 111 -6.14 -0.06 -6.98
C ALA A 111 -6.56 -1.29 -7.78
N VAL A 112 -7.35 -2.19 -7.20
CA VAL A 112 -7.89 -3.38 -7.88
C VAL A 112 -8.82 -2.98 -9.02
N ALA A 113 -9.70 -2.00 -8.82
CA ALA A 113 -10.59 -1.50 -9.85
C ALA A 113 -9.83 -0.86 -11.02
N LEU A 114 -8.80 -0.07 -10.74
CA LEU A 114 -7.92 0.49 -11.76
C LEU A 114 -7.17 -0.60 -12.52
N TRP A 115 -6.58 -1.56 -11.82
CA TRP A 115 -5.88 -2.68 -12.45
C TRP A 115 -6.79 -3.45 -13.41
N GLY A 116 -7.99 -3.83 -12.96
CA GLY A 116 -8.97 -4.53 -13.80
C GLY A 116 -9.37 -3.75 -15.04
N SER A 117 -9.51 -2.42 -14.94
CA SER A 117 -9.83 -1.56 -16.10
C SER A 117 -8.66 -1.49 -17.10
N PHE A 118 -7.41 -1.44 -16.63
CA PHE A 118 -6.24 -1.46 -17.53
C PHE A 118 -6.10 -2.77 -18.29
N GLU A 119 -6.40 -3.89 -17.65
CA GLU A 119 -6.28 -5.22 -18.27
C GLU A 119 -7.32 -5.42 -19.38
N THR A 120 -8.55 -4.95 -19.18
CA THR A 120 -9.60 -5.00 -20.23
C THR A 120 -9.22 -4.14 -21.45
N PHE A 121 -8.69 -2.94 -21.24
CA PHE A 121 -8.20 -2.08 -22.34
C PHE A 121 -7.02 -2.69 -23.10
N ALA A 122 -6.10 -3.33 -22.40
CA ALA A 122 -4.95 -3.99 -23.02
C ALA A 122 -5.36 -5.19 -23.90
N LEU A 123 -6.33 -5.97 -23.46
CA LEU A 123 -6.86 -7.13 -24.20
C LEU A 123 -7.64 -6.70 -25.45
N ASP A 124 -8.43 -5.63 -25.38
CA ASP A 124 -9.14 -5.09 -26.52
C ASP A 124 -8.16 -4.51 -27.58
N GLY A 125 -7.14 -3.82 -27.15
CA GLY A 125 -6.08 -3.33 -28.03
C GLY A 125 -5.30 -4.45 -28.74
N ALA A 126 -5.08 -5.57 -28.07
CA ALA A 126 -4.44 -6.75 -28.65
C ALA A 126 -5.35 -7.46 -29.67
N ARG A 127 -6.64 -7.58 -29.40
CA ARG A 127 -7.62 -8.15 -30.32
C ARG A 127 -7.74 -7.34 -31.62
N LEU A 128 -7.78 -6.02 -31.53
CA LEU A 128 -7.84 -5.13 -32.70
C LEU A 128 -6.57 -5.22 -33.54
N ARG A 129 -5.39 -5.42 -32.93
CA ARG A 129 -4.13 -5.62 -33.70
C ARG A 129 -4.09 -6.96 -34.42
N LEU A 130 -4.67 -8.01 -33.88
CA LEU A 130 -4.73 -9.33 -34.53
C LEU A 130 -5.75 -9.38 -35.68
N MET A 131 -6.78 -8.54 -35.68
CA MET A 131 -7.77 -8.46 -36.77
C MET A 131 -7.30 -7.63 -37.96
N ARG A 132 -6.35 -6.71 -37.78
CA ARG A 132 -5.85 -5.79 -38.83
C ARG A 132 -5.11 -6.45 -40.00
N PRO A 133 -4.38 -7.57 -39.86
CA PRO A 133 -3.66 -8.18 -41.01
C PRO A 133 -4.58 -8.91 -41.99
N ARG A 134 -5.77 -9.30 -41.60
CA ARG A 134 -6.66 -10.10 -42.45
C ARG A 134 -7.34 -9.27 -43.55
N ILE A 135 -7.76 -8.06 -43.21
CA ILE A 135 -8.43 -7.16 -44.16
C ILE A 135 -7.48 -6.72 -45.32
N ARG A 136 -6.19 -6.57 -45.03
CA ARG A 136 -5.21 -6.15 -46.03
C ARG A 136 -4.87 -7.24 -47.06
N ARG A 137 -4.91 -8.52 -46.69
CA ARG A 137 -4.66 -9.64 -47.59
C ARG A 137 -5.78 -9.86 -48.58
N ASP A 138 -7.01 -9.63 -48.19
CA ASP A 138 -8.17 -9.81 -49.03
C ASP A 138 -8.26 -8.74 -50.13
N GLN A 139 -7.75 -7.53 -49.88
CA GLN A 139 -7.69 -6.45 -50.85
C GLN A 139 -6.53 -6.60 -51.87
N GLU A 140 -5.44 -7.31 -51.54
CA GLU A 140 -4.33 -7.57 -52.46
C GLU A 140 -4.61 -8.77 -53.38
N GLN A 141 -5.62 -9.58 -53.13
CA GLN A 141 -6.00 -10.75 -53.92
C GLN A 141 -7.14 -10.49 -54.93
N GLU A 142 -7.67 -9.27 -54.98
CA GLU A 142 -8.69 -8.96 -55.99
C GLU A 142 -8.03 -8.84 -57.40
N PRO A 143 -8.28 -9.79 -58.31
CA PRO A 143 -7.67 -9.76 -59.63
C PRO A 143 -8.18 -8.54 -60.40
N ARG A 144 -7.23 -7.67 -60.82
CA ARG A 144 -7.53 -6.60 -61.77
C ARG A 144 -7.94 -7.26 -63.11
N GLY A 145 -9.26 -7.36 -63.32
CA GLY A 145 -9.83 -7.71 -64.63
C GLY A 145 -9.74 -6.53 -65.60
#